data_7c2e4e7a7546ddaaeb63531fa9ae6b33
#
_entry.id   7c2e4e7a7546ddaaeb63531fa9ae6b33
#
_cell.length_a   1.000
_cell.length_b   1.000
_cell.length_c   1.000
_cell.angle_alpha   90.00
_cell.angle_beta   90.00
_cell.angle_gamma   90.00
#
_symmetry.space_group_name_H-M   'P 1'
#
loop_
_entity.id
_entity.type
_entity.pdbx_description
1 polymer ?
#
loop_
_entity_poly.entity_id
_entity_poly.type
_entity_poly.pdbx_seq_one_letter_code
_entity_poly.pdbx_strand_id
1 'polypeptide(L)'
;MELKRDNVALLDKICVYNFQISKVENYDYLLEAGIIIVKEKQKNYIEIAGPGQYISSIRIKKTKYFDSFLYEVGKDGHPYGRMEMSVDDAVYHNLNCFTTIEYVEKLKEAKIYLKDEYGIIVNMGECKYKSIEINKTIVINHKFSEYVRTIRLMMYLLPNRLRLREVEYMSESLHPYKASDYKMFPETYAKISRGKEKRLEIKIYDKTKQLERYKITVCHNFLRCEITLNGSKIQEVLGDNGVYNVTDSVINNYFNSFIEQNFILEYEKYREKRDREIRKILRQHYKPGSHTWVRDVLLEVCDTELSNGIPLVLDVDEIISQLDCLKLLIKQCKYNAKKQFQTVCREKCPTLDDGDSEKLSEIENKLLTK
;
A
#
# COMPACT_ATOMS: atom_id res chain seq x y z
N MET A 1 -1.24 -7.18 21.10
CA MET A 1 -1.01 -8.07 19.93
C MET A 1 0.31 -7.70 19.32
N GLU A 2 1.15 -8.67 19.01
CA GLU A 2 2.48 -8.45 18.45
C GLU A 2 2.56 -8.88 16.98
N LEU A 3 3.41 -8.18 16.24
CA LEU A 3 3.75 -8.56 14.88
C LEU A 3 4.68 -9.78 14.95
N LYS A 4 4.24 -10.90 14.39
CA LYS A 4 5.01 -12.16 14.45
C LYS A 4 6.18 -12.20 13.47
N ARG A 5 6.16 -11.34 12.45
CA ARG A 5 7.13 -11.33 11.36
C ARG A 5 7.46 -9.90 11.00
N ASP A 6 8.51 -9.40 11.64
CA ASP A 6 9.08 -8.11 11.28
C ASP A 6 9.91 -8.23 10.01
N ASN A 7 9.92 -7.19 9.22
CA ASN A 7 10.88 -6.99 8.13
C ASN A 7 10.77 -7.91 6.90
N VAL A 8 9.68 -8.69 6.77
CA VAL A 8 9.44 -9.56 5.61
C VAL A 8 8.21 -9.08 4.85
N ALA A 9 8.30 -9.04 3.51
CA ALA A 9 7.15 -8.81 2.68
C ALA A 9 6.28 -10.07 2.63
N LEU A 10 4.99 -9.91 2.90
CA LEU A 10 4.01 -10.98 3.05
C LEU A 10 2.83 -10.78 2.08
N LEU A 11 2.03 -11.82 1.93
CA LEU A 11 0.86 -11.85 1.07
C LEU A 11 -0.41 -11.65 1.89
N ASP A 12 -1.24 -10.66 1.50
CA ASP A 12 -2.52 -10.40 2.15
C ASP A 12 -3.67 -10.97 1.30
N LYS A 13 -4.12 -10.20 0.34
CA LYS A 13 -5.22 -10.60 -0.54
C LYS A 13 -4.73 -11.11 -1.87
N ILE A 14 -5.17 -12.29 -2.24
CA ILE A 14 -4.76 -12.96 -3.46
C ILE A 14 -5.98 -13.42 -4.24
N CYS A 15 -5.93 -13.24 -5.55
CA CYS A 15 -6.86 -13.88 -6.45
C CYS A 15 -6.09 -14.83 -7.37
N VAL A 16 -6.45 -16.10 -7.36
CA VAL A 16 -5.94 -17.11 -8.30
C VAL A 16 -6.96 -17.44 -9.37
N TYR A 17 -6.46 -17.83 -10.51
CA TYR A 17 -7.27 -18.30 -11.63
C TYR A 17 -6.58 -19.47 -12.35
N ASN A 18 -7.23 -19.97 -13.38
CA ASN A 18 -6.72 -21.06 -14.19
C ASN A 18 -6.62 -22.40 -13.44
N PHE A 19 -7.42 -22.59 -12.38
CA PHE A 19 -7.61 -23.92 -11.84
C PHE A 19 -8.79 -24.62 -12.55
N GLN A 20 -8.66 -25.92 -12.74
CA GLN A 20 -9.63 -26.71 -13.46
C GLN A 20 -10.62 -27.35 -12.49
N ILE A 21 -11.91 -27.30 -12.81
CA ILE A 21 -12.94 -28.02 -12.09
C ILE A 21 -13.20 -29.32 -12.83
N SER A 22 -12.80 -30.42 -12.22
CA SER A 22 -12.90 -31.74 -12.83
C SER A 22 -14.29 -32.35 -12.66
N LYS A 23 -14.97 -32.08 -11.54
CA LYS A 23 -16.27 -32.64 -11.20
C LYS A 23 -17.00 -31.82 -10.17
N VAL A 24 -18.33 -31.75 -10.27
CA VAL A 24 -19.24 -31.31 -9.22
C VAL A 24 -20.25 -32.41 -8.96
N GLU A 25 -20.21 -33.02 -7.78
CA GLU A 25 -20.96 -34.22 -7.51
C GLU A 25 -22.45 -34.00 -7.28
N ASN A 26 -22.82 -32.92 -6.59
CA ASN A 26 -24.19 -32.63 -6.17
C ASN A 26 -24.65 -31.24 -6.63
N TYR A 27 -24.51 -30.94 -7.92
CA TYR A 27 -24.76 -29.59 -8.47
C TYR A 27 -26.17 -29.08 -8.14
N ASP A 28 -27.22 -29.90 -8.40
CA ASP A 28 -28.61 -29.48 -8.18
C ASP A 28 -28.89 -29.21 -6.71
N TYR A 29 -28.38 -30.05 -5.81
CA TYR A 29 -28.47 -29.82 -4.37
C TYR A 29 -27.77 -28.51 -3.93
N LEU A 30 -26.56 -28.25 -4.42
CA LEU A 30 -25.82 -27.05 -4.10
C LEU A 30 -26.54 -25.78 -4.62
N LEU A 31 -27.22 -25.90 -5.75
CA LEU A 31 -28.03 -24.82 -6.32
C LEU A 31 -29.30 -24.56 -5.48
N GLU A 32 -30.02 -25.61 -5.12
CA GLU A 32 -31.24 -25.55 -4.31
C GLU A 32 -30.93 -25.04 -2.88
N ALA A 33 -29.80 -25.46 -2.31
CA ALA A 33 -29.34 -24.98 -1.01
C ALA A 33 -28.80 -23.53 -1.01
N GLY A 34 -28.74 -22.87 -2.19
CA GLY A 34 -28.24 -21.51 -2.34
C GLY A 34 -26.72 -21.36 -2.12
N ILE A 35 -25.99 -22.47 -2.10
CA ILE A 35 -24.52 -22.50 -1.99
C ILE A 35 -23.91 -22.07 -3.32
N ILE A 36 -24.45 -22.58 -4.43
CA ILE A 36 -24.12 -22.12 -5.78
C ILE A 36 -25.13 -21.04 -6.17
N ILE A 37 -24.61 -19.84 -6.45
CA ILE A 37 -25.43 -18.71 -6.90
C ILE A 37 -25.17 -18.46 -8.37
N VAL A 38 -26.18 -18.66 -9.21
CA VAL A 38 -26.14 -18.29 -10.62
C VAL A 38 -26.56 -16.84 -10.76
N LYS A 39 -25.62 -15.93 -11.01
CA LYS A 39 -25.95 -14.51 -11.23
C LYS A 39 -26.42 -14.28 -12.66
N GLU A 40 -27.71 -14.20 -12.86
CA GLU A 40 -28.35 -14.00 -14.21
C GLU A 40 -27.90 -12.73 -14.93
N LYS A 41 -27.60 -11.65 -14.20
CA LYS A 41 -27.13 -10.39 -14.79
C LYS A 41 -25.68 -10.45 -15.28
N GLN A 42 -24.91 -11.40 -14.80
CA GLN A 42 -23.53 -11.63 -15.23
C GLN A 42 -23.42 -13.06 -15.74
N LYS A 43 -24.03 -13.30 -16.88
CA LYS A 43 -24.27 -14.62 -17.54
C LYS A 43 -23.06 -15.58 -17.63
N ASN A 44 -21.92 -15.23 -17.04
CA ASN A 44 -20.65 -15.91 -17.34
C ASN A 44 -19.97 -16.58 -16.14
N TYR A 45 -20.58 -16.66 -14.96
CA TYR A 45 -19.97 -17.40 -13.83
C TYR A 45 -20.94 -17.80 -12.74
N ILE A 46 -20.55 -18.84 -12.03
CA ILE A 46 -21.17 -19.34 -10.82
C ILE A 46 -20.35 -18.82 -9.63
N GLU A 47 -20.98 -18.36 -8.58
CA GLU A 47 -20.35 -17.93 -7.36
C GLU A 47 -20.71 -18.88 -6.23
N ILE A 48 -19.71 -19.35 -5.48
CA ILE A 48 -19.90 -20.09 -4.23
C ILE A 48 -19.69 -19.07 -3.11
N ALA A 49 -20.70 -18.86 -2.31
CA ALA A 49 -20.69 -17.87 -1.24
C ALA A 49 -20.05 -18.47 0.02
N GLY A 50 -19.08 -17.74 0.60
CA GLY A 50 -18.53 -18.00 1.93
C GLY A 50 -17.89 -19.38 2.12
N PRO A 51 -17.10 -19.90 1.19
CA PRO A 51 -16.67 -21.29 1.21
C PRO A 51 -15.55 -21.58 2.22
N GLY A 52 -15.47 -20.92 3.35
CA GLY A 52 -14.52 -21.26 4.41
C GLY A 52 -13.75 -20.10 5.00
N GLN A 53 -12.93 -20.38 6.00
CA GLN A 53 -12.27 -19.40 6.85
C GLN A 53 -11.34 -18.42 6.12
N TYR A 54 -10.66 -18.89 5.05
CA TYR A 54 -9.67 -18.10 4.30
C TYR A 54 -10.10 -17.77 2.87
N ILE A 55 -11.28 -18.25 2.45
CA ILE A 55 -11.76 -18.10 1.08
C ILE A 55 -12.93 -17.12 1.09
N SER A 56 -12.72 -15.91 0.59
CA SER A 56 -13.76 -14.89 0.52
C SER A 56 -14.75 -15.15 -0.61
N SER A 57 -14.32 -15.70 -1.74
CA SER A 57 -15.20 -16.08 -2.83
C SER A 57 -14.55 -17.07 -3.81
N ILE A 58 -15.35 -17.97 -4.36
CA ILE A 58 -15.00 -18.79 -5.51
C ILE A 58 -15.94 -18.45 -6.65
N ARG A 59 -15.36 -18.11 -7.79
CA ARG A 59 -16.10 -17.82 -9.02
C ARG A 59 -15.63 -18.72 -10.14
N ILE A 60 -16.58 -19.42 -10.74
CA ILE A 60 -16.33 -20.29 -11.86
C ILE A 60 -16.84 -19.61 -13.11
N LYS A 61 -15.96 -19.32 -14.06
CA LYS A 61 -16.35 -18.67 -15.30
C LYS A 61 -17.17 -19.63 -16.15
N LYS A 62 -18.40 -19.27 -16.45
CA LYS A 62 -19.25 -19.95 -17.40
C LYS A 62 -18.66 -19.76 -18.81
N THR A 63 -18.21 -20.82 -19.45
CA THR A 63 -17.87 -20.78 -20.87
C THR A 63 -19.15 -20.97 -21.70
N LYS A 64 -19.13 -20.68 -23.01
CA LYS A 64 -20.28 -20.92 -23.89
C LYS A 64 -20.71 -22.39 -23.99
N TYR A 65 -19.92 -23.30 -23.41
CA TYR A 65 -20.16 -24.73 -23.34
C TYR A 65 -20.75 -25.16 -21.98
N PHE A 66 -21.12 -24.23 -21.12
CA PHE A 66 -21.49 -24.48 -19.74
C PHE A 66 -22.95 -24.88 -19.50
N ASP A 67 -23.79 -24.85 -20.56
CA ASP A 67 -25.16 -25.36 -20.44
C ASP A 67 -25.20 -26.90 -20.24
N SER A 68 -24.06 -27.53 -20.42
CA SER A 68 -23.81 -28.93 -20.08
C SER A 68 -22.78 -29.10 -18.97
N PHE A 69 -22.96 -28.40 -17.85
CA PHE A 69 -22.05 -28.41 -16.69
C PHE A 69 -21.67 -29.82 -16.22
N LEU A 70 -22.49 -30.78 -16.54
CA LEU A 70 -22.33 -32.16 -16.10
C LEU A 70 -21.61 -33.05 -17.11
N TYR A 71 -21.48 -32.66 -18.40
CA TYR A 71 -21.15 -33.68 -19.41
C TYR A 71 -20.23 -33.28 -20.56
N GLU A 72 -19.98 -32.02 -20.83
CA GLU A 72 -19.12 -31.63 -21.94
C GLU A 72 -18.07 -30.59 -21.56
N VAL A 73 -16.93 -31.03 -21.68
CA VAL A 73 -15.67 -30.40 -21.52
C VAL A 73 -15.31 -29.76 -22.86
N GLY A 74 -14.94 -28.50 -22.93
CA GLY A 74 -14.52 -27.83 -24.17
C GLY A 74 -13.37 -28.50 -24.89
N LYS A 75 -12.94 -28.05 -26.07
CA LYS A 75 -11.84 -28.63 -26.84
C LYS A 75 -10.53 -28.79 -26.05
N ASP A 76 -10.35 -28.04 -24.99
CA ASP A 76 -9.27 -28.10 -24.01
C ASP A 76 -9.70 -28.71 -22.67
N GLY A 77 -10.94 -29.10 -22.56
CA GLY A 77 -11.44 -30.02 -21.57
C GLY A 77 -11.93 -29.50 -20.27
N HIS A 78 -11.82 -28.23 -19.83
CA HIS A 78 -12.13 -27.93 -18.44
C HIS A 78 -12.72 -26.52 -18.18
N PRO A 79 -13.70 -26.38 -17.27
CA PRO A 79 -14.10 -25.08 -16.76
C PRO A 79 -13.00 -24.53 -15.86
N TYR A 80 -12.65 -23.29 -16.09
CA TYR A 80 -11.64 -22.58 -15.31
C TYR A 80 -12.28 -21.77 -14.20
N GLY A 81 -11.77 -21.93 -12.99
CA GLY A 81 -12.20 -21.20 -11.82
C GLY A 81 -11.33 -20.00 -11.48
N ARG A 82 -11.90 -19.12 -10.68
CA ARG A 82 -11.25 -18.02 -10.01
C ARG A 82 -11.59 -18.06 -8.53
N MET A 83 -10.60 -17.94 -7.66
CA MET A 83 -10.77 -17.96 -6.22
C MET A 83 -10.10 -16.71 -5.63
N GLU A 84 -10.82 -15.97 -4.80
CA GLU A 84 -10.26 -14.92 -3.98
C GLU A 84 -10.02 -15.47 -2.58
N MET A 85 -8.80 -15.34 -2.12
CA MET A 85 -8.38 -15.71 -0.78
C MET A 85 -7.79 -14.50 -0.09
N SER A 86 -8.15 -14.30 1.16
CA SER A 86 -7.55 -13.31 2.04
C SER A 86 -7.22 -13.96 3.37
N VAL A 87 -6.23 -13.40 4.05
CA VAL A 87 -5.98 -13.72 5.45
C VAL A 87 -7.08 -13.08 6.27
N ASP A 88 -8.25 -13.68 6.31
CA ASP A 88 -9.31 -13.25 7.19
C ASP A 88 -9.22 -14.07 8.49
N ASP A 89 -8.19 -13.78 9.26
CA ASP A 89 -8.09 -14.29 10.61
C ASP A 89 -8.96 -13.40 11.50
N ALA A 90 -10.06 -13.94 11.98
CA ALA A 90 -10.98 -13.27 12.89
C ALA A 90 -10.30 -12.77 14.18
N VAL A 91 -9.12 -13.31 14.52
CA VAL A 91 -8.34 -12.91 15.69
C VAL A 91 -7.36 -11.77 15.36
N TYR A 92 -6.74 -11.78 14.18
CA TYR A 92 -5.62 -10.89 13.86
C TYR A 92 -5.92 -9.87 12.75
N HIS A 93 -7.06 -9.97 12.08
CA HIS A 93 -7.50 -9.05 11.01
C HIS A 93 -6.36 -8.64 10.06
N ASN A 94 -5.73 -9.63 9.47
CA ASN A 94 -4.62 -9.45 8.51
C ASN A 94 -3.37 -8.76 9.09
N LEU A 95 -3.15 -8.74 10.40
CA LEU A 95 -1.89 -8.20 10.92
C LEU A 95 -0.72 -9.09 10.52
N ASN A 96 -0.90 -10.41 10.64
CA ASN A 96 0.07 -11.43 10.25
C ASN A 96 -0.37 -12.08 8.94
N CYS A 97 0.13 -11.58 7.83
CA CYS A 97 -0.15 -12.10 6.50
C CYS A 97 0.63 -13.39 6.20
N PHE A 98 0.38 -14.01 5.03
CA PHE A 98 0.97 -15.29 4.65
C PHE A 98 2.31 -15.15 3.95
N THR A 99 3.21 -16.10 4.17
CA THR A 99 4.29 -16.43 3.24
C THR A 99 3.74 -17.12 2.00
N THR A 100 4.54 -17.23 0.95
CA THR A 100 4.16 -17.99 -0.27
C THR A 100 3.92 -19.45 0.05
N ILE A 101 4.72 -20.05 0.95
CA ILE A 101 4.58 -21.44 1.37
C ILE A 101 3.25 -21.67 2.10
N GLU A 102 2.95 -20.84 3.10
CA GLU A 102 1.68 -20.93 3.85
C GLU A 102 0.48 -20.72 2.92
N TYR A 103 0.62 -19.83 1.94
CA TYR A 103 -0.44 -19.62 0.96
C TYR A 103 -0.70 -20.87 0.10
N VAL A 104 0.36 -21.55 -0.36
CA VAL A 104 0.23 -22.83 -1.08
C VAL A 104 -0.44 -23.91 -0.22
N GLU A 105 -0.12 -23.95 1.08
CA GLU A 105 -0.79 -24.84 2.03
C GLU A 105 -2.27 -24.54 2.14
N LYS A 106 -2.63 -23.25 2.26
CA LYS A 106 -4.04 -22.82 2.28
C LYS A 106 -4.80 -23.15 0.98
N LEU A 107 -4.15 -23.13 -0.16
CA LEU A 107 -4.74 -23.62 -1.41
C LEU A 107 -5.02 -25.13 -1.37
N LYS A 108 -4.13 -25.92 -0.77
CA LYS A 108 -4.37 -27.36 -0.59
C LYS A 108 -5.54 -27.62 0.36
N GLU A 109 -5.60 -26.91 1.48
CA GLU A 109 -6.74 -26.98 2.41
C GLU A 109 -8.05 -26.59 1.71
N ALA A 110 -8.04 -25.52 0.91
CA ALA A 110 -9.20 -25.09 0.13
C ALA A 110 -9.67 -26.16 -0.86
N LYS A 111 -8.74 -26.85 -1.52
CA LYS A 111 -9.05 -27.97 -2.43
C LYS A 111 -9.76 -29.12 -1.70
N ILE A 112 -9.27 -29.48 -0.51
CA ILE A 112 -9.86 -30.53 0.33
C ILE A 112 -11.25 -30.11 0.77
N TYR A 113 -11.38 -28.89 1.30
CA TYR A 113 -12.65 -28.32 1.75
C TYR A 113 -13.72 -28.30 0.65
N LEU A 114 -13.36 -27.87 -0.57
CA LEU A 114 -14.27 -27.87 -1.71
C LEU A 114 -14.79 -29.29 -2.04
N LYS A 115 -13.91 -30.28 -1.95
CA LYS A 115 -14.28 -31.67 -2.20
C LYS A 115 -15.19 -32.21 -1.09
N ASP A 116 -14.80 -32.04 0.17
CA ASP A 116 -15.45 -32.70 1.30
C ASP A 116 -16.81 -32.05 1.64
N GLU A 117 -16.90 -30.72 1.57
CA GLU A 117 -18.13 -30.00 1.91
C GLU A 117 -19.08 -29.87 0.72
N TYR A 118 -18.56 -29.73 -0.49
CA TYR A 118 -19.39 -29.40 -1.66
C TYR A 118 -19.31 -30.44 -2.79
N GLY A 119 -18.51 -31.48 -2.66
CA GLY A 119 -18.31 -32.43 -3.76
C GLY A 119 -17.68 -31.81 -5.02
N ILE A 120 -16.97 -30.66 -4.85
CA ILE A 120 -16.32 -29.95 -5.98
C ILE A 120 -14.87 -30.38 -6.08
N ILE A 121 -14.55 -31.12 -7.11
CA ILE A 121 -13.19 -31.62 -7.35
C ILE A 121 -12.46 -30.65 -8.28
N VAL A 122 -11.35 -30.06 -7.79
CA VAL A 122 -10.55 -29.07 -8.51
C VAL A 122 -9.11 -29.56 -8.70
N ASN A 123 -8.53 -29.27 -9.86
CA ASN A 123 -7.11 -29.39 -10.12
C ASN A 123 -6.46 -28.00 -10.11
N MET A 124 -5.54 -27.77 -9.18
CA MET A 124 -4.88 -26.48 -8.96
C MET A 124 -3.41 -26.47 -9.41
N GLY A 125 -2.93 -27.52 -10.10
CA GLY A 125 -1.52 -27.64 -10.50
C GLY A 125 -1.01 -26.51 -11.40
N GLU A 126 -1.89 -25.90 -12.18
CA GLU A 126 -1.56 -24.79 -13.10
C GLU A 126 -2.14 -23.44 -12.66
N CYS A 127 -2.46 -23.29 -11.37
CA CYS A 127 -2.97 -22.04 -10.84
C CYS A 127 -2.01 -20.89 -11.07
N LYS A 128 -2.58 -19.75 -11.45
CA LYS A 128 -1.86 -18.49 -11.67
C LYS A 128 -2.44 -17.38 -10.81
N TYR A 129 -1.60 -16.48 -10.39
CA TYR A 129 -2.04 -15.25 -9.76
C TYR A 129 -2.75 -14.34 -10.77
N LYS A 130 -3.98 -13.95 -10.47
CA LYS A 130 -4.71 -12.89 -11.17
C LYS A 130 -4.46 -11.53 -10.54
N SER A 131 -4.44 -11.50 -9.22
CA SER A 131 -3.99 -10.37 -8.42
C SER A 131 -3.26 -10.87 -7.19
N ILE A 132 -2.30 -10.09 -6.75
CA ILE A 132 -1.51 -10.36 -5.55
C ILE A 132 -1.30 -9.04 -4.81
N GLU A 133 -1.55 -9.05 -3.52
CA GLU A 133 -1.31 -7.93 -2.63
C GLU A 133 -0.12 -8.27 -1.73
N ILE A 134 1.00 -7.61 -2.01
CA ILE A 134 2.26 -7.75 -1.28
C ILE A 134 2.33 -6.63 -0.27
N ASN A 135 2.56 -6.93 1.00
CA ASN A 135 2.60 -5.91 2.02
C ASN A 135 3.77 -6.10 2.99
N LYS A 136 4.16 -5.00 3.61
CA LYS A 136 5.05 -4.97 4.75
C LYS A 136 4.43 -4.10 5.83
N THR A 137 4.29 -4.65 7.03
CA THR A 137 3.83 -3.92 8.21
C THR A 137 5.04 -3.64 9.08
N ILE A 138 5.22 -2.38 9.44
CA ILE A 138 6.32 -1.92 10.29
C ILE A 138 5.78 -1.28 11.57
N VAL A 139 6.52 -1.44 12.65
CA VAL A 139 6.30 -0.70 13.91
C VAL A 139 6.90 0.69 13.74
N ILE A 140 6.11 1.74 13.99
CA ILE A 140 6.57 3.12 13.93
C ILE A 140 6.62 3.72 15.35
N ASN A 141 7.57 4.64 15.57
CA ASN A 141 7.86 5.18 16.90
C ASN A 141 6.80 6.19 17.38
N HIS A 142 6.13 6.85 16.44
CA HIS A 142 5.12 7.87 16.71
C HIS A 142 3.76 7.46 16.17
N LYS A 143 2.72 8.27 16.39
CA LYS A 143 1.41 8.05 15.77
C LYS A 143 1.47 8.27 14.27
N PHE A 144 0.69 7.53 13.52
CA PHE A 144 0.62 7.65 12.04
C PHE A 144 0.36 9.09 11.58
N SER A 145 -0.46 9.85 12.31
CA SER A 145 -0.76 11.26 12.00
C SER A 145 0.48 12.16 11.93
N GLU A 146 1.55 11.81 12.62
CA GLU A 146 2.80 12.55 12.60
C GLU A 146 3.66 12.26 11.35
N TYR A 147 3.35 11.18 10.61
CA TYR A 147 4.06 10.81 9.36
C TYR A 147 3.36 11.33 8.09
N VAL A 148 2.24 12.03 8.20
CA VAL A 148 1.43 12.42 7.04
C VAL A 148 2.21 13.23 6.01
N ARG A 149 3.04 14.18 6.44
CA ARG A 149 3.89 14.97 5.53
C ARG A 149 4.91 14.08 4.80
N THR A 150 5.56 13.20 5.52
CA THR A 150 6.52 12.23 4.99
C THR A 150 5.86 11.30 3.96
N ILE A 151 4.70 10.74 4.30
CA ILE A 151 3.94 9.87 3.39
C ILE A 151 3.49 10.63 2.13
N ARG A 152 3.10 11.90 2.26
CA ARG A 152 2.77 12.74 1.10
C ARG A 152 3.95 12.94 0.17
N LEU A 153 5.13 13.20 0.71
CA LEU A 153 6.35 13.29 -0.09
C LEU A 153 6.64 11.98 -0.82
N MET A 154 6.59 10.85 -0.11
CA MET A 154 6.77 9.53 -0.71
C MET A 154 5.79 9.30 -1.86
N MET A 155 4.50 9.58 -1.66
CA MET A 155 3.47 9.42 -2.69
C MET A 155 3.64 10.38 -3.86
N TYR A 156 4.13 11.61 -3.62
CA TYR A 156 4.44 12.55 -4.67
C TYR A 156 5.57 12.06 -5.58
N LEU A 157 6.60 11.44 -5.02
CA LEU A 157 7.75 10.94 -5.78
C LEU A 157 7.37 9.80 -6.73
N LEU A 158 6.40 8.96 -6.35
CA LEU A 158 5.96 7.81 -7.14
C LEU A 158 5.38 8.15 -8.53
N PRO A 159 4.49 9.16 -8.70
CA PRO A 159 3.78 9.40 -9.96
C PRO A 159 4.68 9.67 -11.15
N ASN A 160 5.77 10.38 -10.95
CA ASN A 160 6.66 10.80 -12.04
C ASN A 160 7.31 9.61 -12.76
N ARG A 161 7.76 8.62 -12.01
CA ARG A 161 8.48 7.47 -12.55
C ARG A 161 7.54 6.37 -13.04
N LEU A 162 6.50 6.08 -12.28
CA LEU A 162 5.57 5.00 -12.58
C LEU A 162 4.45 5.42 -13.55
N ARG A 163 4.40 6.69 -13.96
CA ARG A 163 3.32 7.28 -14.76
C ARG A 163 1.94 7.04 -14.15
N LEU A 164 1.88 7.11 -12.82
CA LEU A 164 0.64 6.99 -12.07
C LEU A 164 -0.19 8.26 -12.29
N ARG A 165 -1.49 8.13 -12.48
CA ARG A 165 -2.35 9.25 -12.87
C ARG A 165 -3.05 9.91 -11.69
N GLU A 166 -3.30 9.15 -10.63
CA GLU A 166 -4.16 9.58 -9.54
C GLU A 166 -3.53 9.23 -8.19
N VAL A 167 -3.49 10.21 -7.30
CA VAL A 167 -3.18 10.03 -5.88
C VAL A 167 -4.44 10.33 -5.11
N GLU A 168 -4.94 9.37 -4.37
CA GLU A 168 -6.11 9.52 -3.52
C GLU A 168 -5.66 9.56 -2.07
N TYR A 169 -6.04 10.63 -1.36
CA TYR A 169 -5.94 10.69 0.09
C TYR A 169 -7.32 10.44 0.67
N MET A 170 -7.43 9.49 1.57
CA MET A 170 -8.70 9.00 2.08
C MET A 170 -8.84 9.34 3.56
N SER A 171 -10.03 9.77 3.97
CA SER A 171 -10.41 9.89 5.38
C SER A 171 -10.86 8.57 5.96
N GLU A 172 -11.13 8.57 7.26
CA GLU A 172 -11.80 7.46 7.94
C GLU A 172 -13.15 7.10 7.32
N SER A 173 -13.86 8.08 6.77
CA SER A 173 -15.13 7.88 6.07
C SER A 173 -14.95 7.32 4.65
N LEU A 174 -13.71 7.01 4.23
CA LEU A 174 -13.36 6.52 2.91
C LEU A 174 -13.70 7.49 1.76
N HIS A 175 -13.86 8.78 2.06
CA HIS A 175 -14.02 9.81 1.05
C HIS A 175 -12.66 10.31 0.57
N PRO A 176 -12.43 10.37 -0.74
CA PRO A 176 -11.19 10.92 -1.28
C PRO A 176 -11.13 12.44 -1.05
N TYR A 177 -9.95 12.95 -0.72
CA TYR A 177 -9.70 14.39 -0.61
C TYR A 177 -8.75 14.85 -1.68
N LYS A 178 -8.85 16.14 -1.96
CA LYS A 178 -7.79 16.84 -2.67
C LYS A 178 -6.55 16.95 -1.77
N ALA A 179 -5.37 17.01 -2.39
CA ALA A 179 -4.12 17.13 -1.66
C ALA A 179 -4.06 18.37 -0.72
N SER A 180 -4.81 19.43 -1.05
CA SER A 180 -4.96 20.64 -0.21
C SER A 180 -5.69 20.38 1.10
N ASP A 181 -6.53 19.35 1.18
CA ASP A 181 -7.42 19.15 2.32
C ASP A 181 -6.75 18.35 3.45
N TYR A 182 -5.53 17.85 3.23
CA TYR A 182 -4.86 16.97 4.18
C TYR A 182 -4.65 17.55 5.58
N LYS A 183 -4.56 18.88 5.71
CA LYS A 183 -4.48 19.55 7.01
C LYS A 183 -5.67 19.27 7.92
N MET A 184 -6.84 19.17 7.31
CA MET A 184 -8.10 18.91 8.01
C MET A 184 -8.25 17.43 8.39
N PHE A 185 -7.54 16.56 7.69
CA PHE A 185 -7.70 15.12 7.81
C PHE A 185 -6.33 14.41 7.87
N PRO A 186 -5.56 14.63 8.95
CA PRO A 186 -4.21 14.10 9.08
C PRO A 186 -4.16 12.56 9.15
N GLU A 187 -5.27 11.93 9.47
CA GLU A 187 -5.37 10.47 9.62
C GLU A 187 -5.91 9.79 8.35
N THR A 188 -5.45 10.25 7.21
CA THR A 188 -5.81 9.67 5.93
C THR A 188 -4.86 8.56 5.54
N TYR A 189 -5.33 7.63 4.74
CA TYR A 189 -4.41 6.78 4.03
C TYR A 189 -4.21 7.29 2.60
N ALA A 190 -3.00 7.12 2.10
CA ALA A 190 -2.64 7.54 0.76
C ALA A 190 -2.63 6.32 -0.16
N LYS A 191 -3.23 6.47 -1.34
CA LYS A 191 -3.33 5.44 -2.36
C LYS A 191 -2.98 6.03 -3.72
N ILE A 192 -2.24 5.28 -4.50
CA ILE A 192 -1.96 5.60 -5.89
C ILE A 192 -2.39 4.43 -6.76
N SER A 193 -3.17 4.69 -7.79
CA SER A 193 -3.58 3.67 -8.74
C SER A 193 -3.26 4.06 -10.17
N ARG A 194 -2.87 3.08 -11.00
CA ARG A 194 -2.52 3.29 -12.40
C ARG A 194 -3.65 2.86 -13.33
N GLY A 195 -4.26 3.84 -13.99
CA GLY A 195 -5.18 3.62 -15.11
C GLY A 195 -6.45 2.83 -14.78
N LYS A 196 -7.31 2.64 -15.77
CA LYS A 196 -8.59 1.94 -15.62
C LYS A 196 -8.43 0.46 -15.21
N GLU A 197 -7.34 -0.19 -15.59
CA GLU A 197 -7.11 -1.60 -15.30
C GLU A 197 -6.47 -1.84 -13.93
N LYS A 198 -6.13 -0.79 -13.19
CA LYS A 198 -5.50 -0.87 -11.86
C LYS A 198 -4.40 -1.94 -11.78
N ARG A 199 -3.48 -1.94 -12.76
CA ARG A 199 -2.42 -2.97 -12.84
C ARG A 199 -1.44 -2.91 -11.69
N LEU A 200 -1.24 -1.72 -11.12
CA LEU A 200 -0.42 -1.45 -9.96
C LEU A 200 -1.16 -0.48 -9.05
N GLU A 201 -1.28 -0.84 -7.79
CA GLU A 201 -1.84 0.01 -6.75
C GLU A 201 -0.87 0.01 -5.57
N ILE A 202 -0.66 1.17 -4.96
CA ILE A 202 0.20 1.33 -3.79
C ILE A 202 -0.64 2.00 -2.72
N LYS A 203 -0.59 1.47 -1.49
CA LYS A 203 -1.27 2.01 -0.33
C LYS A 203 -0.28 2.15 0.82
N ILE A 204 -0.32 3.26 1.53
CA ILE A 204 0.35 3.43 2.82
C ILE A 204 -0.70 3.93 3.80
N TYR A 205 -0.90 3.22 4.91
CA TYR A 205 -1.96 3.54 5.84
C TYR A 205 -1.68 3.12 7.28
N ASP A 206 -2.51 3.70 8.19
CA ASP A 206 -2.51 3.39 9.62
C ASP A 206 -3.16 2.03 9.87
N LYS A 207 -2.33 1.01 10.07
CA LYS A 207 -2.80 -0.34 10.39
C LYS A 207 -3.32 -0.43 11.82
N THR A 208 -2.77 0.34 12.76
CA THR A 208 -3.25 0.43 14.15
C THR A 208 -4.72 0.85 14.17
N LYS A 209 -5.03 1.95 13.50
CA LYS A 209 -6.40 2.45 13.44
C LYS A 209 -7.36 1.50 12.74
N GLN A 210 -6.89 0.80 11.71
CA GLN A 210 -7.69 -0.26 11.08
C GLN A 210 -8.04 -1.38 12.08
N LEU A 211 -7.07 -1.82 12.90
CA LEU A 211 -7.29 -2.85 13.92
C LEU A 211 -8.23 -2.36 15.03
N GLU A 212 -8.09 -1.12 15.47
CA GLU A 212 -8.99 -0.50 16.48
C GLU A 212 -10.46 -0.48 16.04
N ARG A 213 -10.73 -0.28 14.73
CA ARG A 213 -12.11 -0.37 14.18
C ARG A 213 -12.73 -1.75 14.38
N TYR A 214 -11.90 -2.79 14.39
CA TYR A 214 -12.32 -4.16 14.71
C TYR A 214 -12.26 -4.46 16.20
N LYS A 215 -12.08 -3.43 17.06
CA LYS A 215 -11.98 -3.55 18.54
C LYS A 215 -10.77 -4.37 18.99
N ILE A 216 -9.71 -4.38 18.21
CA ILE A 216 -8.46 -5.05 18.54
C ILE A 216 -7.49 -4.02 19.12
N THR A 217 -7.11 -4.23 20.38
CA THR A 217 -6.11 -3.39 21.05
C THR A 217 -4.71 -3.87 20.71
N VAL A 218 -3.85 -2.97 20.30
CA VAL A 218 -2.44 -3.20 19.98
C VAL A 218 -1.55 -2.33 20.85
N CYS A 219 -0.32 -2.80 21.12
CA CYS A 219 0.64 -2.10 21.97
C CYS A 219 1.57 -1.16 21.21
N HIS A 220 1.55 -1.23 19.88
CA HIS A 220 2.45 -0.48 19.00
C HIS A 220 1.66 0.27 17.92
N ASN A 221 2.28 1.30 17.38
CA ASN A 221 1.78 1.97 16.18
C ASN A 221 2.29 1.21 14.95
N PHE A 222 1.40 0.81 14.08
CA PHE A 222 1.72 0.08 12.85
C PHE A 222 1.42 0.92 11.62
N LEU A 223 2.39 1.02 10.74
CA LEU A 223 2.23 1.51 9.38
C LEU A 223 2.32 0.31 8.43
N ARG A 224 1.41 0.23 7.48
CA ARG A 224 1.46 -0.78 6.41
C ARG A 224 1.64 -0.13 5.05
N CYS A 225 2.60 -0.66 4.30
CA CYS A 225 2.79 -0.38 2.89
C CYS A 225 2.35 -1.61 2.09
N GLU A 226 1.44 -1.42 1.13
CA GLU A 226 0.89 -2.48 0.27
C GLU A 226 1.14 -2.15 -1.20
N ILE A 227 1.53 -3.16 -1.96
CA ILE A 227 1.67 -3.11 -3.41
C ILE A 227 0.76 -4.17 -3.99
N THR A 228 -0.28 -3.74 -4.72
CA THR A 228 -1.17 -4.66 -5.43
C THR A 228 -0.77 -4.75 -6.89
N LEU A 229 -0.52 -5.95 -7.36
CA LEU A 229 -0.22 -6.28 -8.74
C LEU A 229 -1.38 -7.03 -9.38
N ASN A 230 -1.74 -6.67 -10.61
CA ASN A 230 -2.84 -7.30 -11.33
C ASN A 230 -2.43 -7.70 -12.75
N GLY A 231 -2.98 -8.83 -13.21
CA GLY A 231 -2.86 -9.32 -14.59
C GLY A 231 -1.41 -9.49 -15.05
N SER A 232 -1.10 -8.99 -16.23
CA SER A 232 0.24 -9.11 -16.84
C SER A 232 1.36 -8.44 -16.04
N LYS A 233 1.03 -7.51 -15.13
CA LYS A 233 2.04 -6.83 -14.31
C LYS A 233 2.72 -7.80 -13.34
N ILE A 234 2.03 -8.84 -12.90
CA ILE A 234 2.59 -9.88 -12.03
C ILE A 234 3.76 -10.56 -12.74
N GLN A 235 3.54 -11.08 -13.94
CA GLN A 235 4.59 -11.74 -14.72
C GLN A 235 5.72 -10.79 -15.10
N GLU A 236 5.39 -9.53 -15.44
CA GLU A 236 6.38 -8.51 -15.80
C GLU A 236 7.39 -8.23 -14.67
N VAL A 237 6.93 -8.23 -13.41
CA VAL A 237 7.76 -7.81 -12.28
C VAL A 237 8.27 -8.95 -11.41
N LEU A 238 7.55 -10.06 -11.34
CA LEU A 238 7.96 -11.25 -10.57
C LEU A 238 8.62 -12.34 -11.44
N GLY A 239 8.64 -12.14 -12.76
CA GLY A 239 9.22 -13.10 -13.72
C GLY A 239 8.29 -14.27 -14.04
N ASP A 240 7.35 -14.59 -13.17
CA ASP A 240 6.35 -15.64 -13.32
C ASP A 240 5.03 -15.22 -12.68
N ASN A 241 3.94 -15.85 -13.05
CA ASN A 241 2.64 -15.71 -12.41
C ASN A 241 2.05 -17.03 -11.89
N GLY A 242 2.79 -18.13 -11.99
CA GLY A 242 2.43 -19.42 -11.42
C GLY A 242 2.53 -19.40 -9.89
N VAL A 243 1.48 -19.89 -9.22
CA VAL A 243 1.42 -19.86 -7.76
C VAL A 243 2.56 -20.63 -7.11
N TYR A 244 2.98 -21.73 -7.73
CA TYR A 244 4.04 -22.59 -7.20
C TYR A 244 5.46 -22.14 -7.58
N ASN A 245 5.59 -21.16 -8.47
CA ASN A 245 6.86 -20.68 -8.99
C ASN A 245 7.32 -19.39 -8.28
N VAL A 246 6.38 -18.62 -7.74
CA VAL A 246 6.68 -17.38 -7.01
C VAL A 246 7.03 -17.72 -5.57
N THR A 247 8.23 -17.35 -5.14
CA THR A 247 8.77 -17.64 -3.80
C THR A 247 8.83 -16.39 -2.93
N ASP A 248 8.97 -16.57 -1.61
CA ASP A 248 9.15 -15.46 -0.66
C ASP A 248 10.36 -14.59 -1.02
N SER A 249 11.44 -15.19 -1.52
CA SER A 249 12.62 -14.44 -1.99
C SER A 249 12.28 -13.52 -3.16
N VAL A 250 11.49 -13.98 -4.13
CA VAL A 250 11.05 -13.17 -5.27
C VAL A 250 10.18 -12.01 -4.79
N ILE A 251 9.24 -12.27 -3.87
CA ILE A 251 8.35 -11.25 -3.29
C ILE A 251 9.16 -10.20 -2.52
N ASN A 252 10.06 -10.63 -1.64
CA ASN A 252 10.90 -9.71 -0.86
C ASN A 252 11.83 -8.88 -1.75
N ASN A 253 12.49 -9.49 -2.71
CA ASN A 253 13.37 -8.79 -3.64
C ASN A 253 12.60 -7.74 -4.45
N TYR A 254 11.42 -8.08 -4.94
CA TYR A 254 10.57 -7.12 -5.64
C TYR A 254 10.16 -5.96 -4.74
N PHE A 255 9.66 -6.25 -3.53
CA PHE A 255 9.23 -5.21 -2.59
C PHE A 255 10.37 -4.26 -2.23
N ASN A 256 11.53 -4.79 -1.84
CA ASN A 256 12.69 -4.00 -1.48
C ASN A 256 13.20 -3.16 -2.67
N SER A 257 13.33 -3.77 -3.86
CA SER A 257 13.72 -3.04 -5.08
C SER A 257 12.72 -1.94 -5.44
N PHE A 258 11.42 -2.19 -5.21
CA PHE A 258 10.39 -1.19 -5.45
C PHE A 258 10.55 0.02 -4.51
N ILE A 259 10.74 -0.22 -3.22
CA ILE A 259 10.96 0.85 -2.23
C ILE A 259 12.23 1.63 -2.54
N GLU A 260 13.35 0.93 -2.76
CA GLU A 260 14.63 1.55 -3.07
C GLU A 260 14.54 2.45 -4.32
N GLN A 261 14.03 1.90 -5.41
CA GLN A 261 14.01 2.60 -6.69
C GLN A 261 12.99 3.74 -6.77
N ASN A 262 11.87 3.64 -6.08
CA ASN A 262 10.77 4.59 -6.24
C ASN A 262 10.62 5.59 -5.10
N PHE A 263 11.18 5.31 -3.93
CA PHE A 263 11.22 6.27 -2.83
C PHE A 263 12.62 6.84 -2.64
N ILE A 264 13.60 5.99 -2.35
CA ILE A 264 14.93 6.46 -1.94
C ILE A 264 15.65 7.18 -3.09
N LEU A 265 15.84 6.52 -4.21
CA LEU A 265 16.54 7.12 -5.36
C LEU A 265 15.80 8.32 -5.96
N GLU A 266 14.46 8.32 -5.91
CA GLU A 266 13.68 9.49 -6.38
C GLU A 266 13.75 10.64 -5.38
N TYR A 267 13.83 10.36 -4.07
CA TYR A 267 14.05 11.38 -3.06
C TYR A 267 15.42 12.06 -3.21
N GLU A 268 16.48 11.30 -3.46
CA GLU A 268 17.80 11.85 -3.72
C GLU A 268 17.79 12.84 -4.89
N LYS A 269 17.13 12.49 -6.00
CA LYS A 269 16.97 13.39 -7.15
C LYS A 269 16.13 14.61 -6.83
N TYR A 270 15.09 14.45 -6.01
CA TYR A 270 14.22 15.54 -5.60
C TYR A 270 14.97 16.57 -4.73
N ARG A 271 15.88 16.12 -3.87
CA ARG A 271 16.63 16.99 -2.94
C ARG A 271 17.34 18.15 -3.64
N GLU A 272 18.01 17.93 -4.75
CA GLU A 272 18.71 18.99 -5.46
C GLU A 272 17.78 20.12 -5.94
N LYS A 273 16.58 19.75 -6.40
CA LYS A 273 15.57 20.72 -6.82
C LYS A 273 15.03 21.48 -5.62
N ARG A 274 14.68 20.79 -4.57
CA ARG A 274 14.20 21.34 -3.31
C ARG A 274 15.20 22.33 -2.72
N ASP A 275 16.47 21.94 -2.64
CA ASP A 275 17.51 22.79 -2.09
C ASP A 275 17.68 24.10 -2.88
N ARG A 276 17.51 24.06 -4.20
CA ARG A 276 17.51 25.28 -5.03
C ARG A 276 16.34 26.22 -4.68
N GLU A 277 15.15 25.67 -4.49
CA GLU A 277 13.97 26.48 -4.11
C GLU A 277 14.13 27.07 -2.71
N ILE A 278 14.60 26.29 -1.73
CA ILE A 278 14.90 26.81 -0.38
C ILE A 278 15.91 27.97 -0.44
N ARG A 279 17.01 27.81 -1.19
CA ARG A 279 18.01 28.88 -1.35
C ARG A 279 17.42 30.14 -1.99
N LYS A 280 16.48 29.99 -2.91
CA LYS A 280 15.78 31.12 -3.53
C LYS A 280 14.95 31.87 -2.49
N ILE A 281 14.12 31.18 -1.71
CA ILE A 281 13.29 31.75 -0.64
C ILE A 281 14.19 32.45 0.39
N LEU A 282 15.26 31.78 0.84
CA LEU A 282 16.20 32.36 1.80
C LEU A 282 16.83 33.66 1.29
N ARG A 283 17.27 33.72 0.03
CA ARG A 283 17.85 34.93 -0.55
C ARG A 283 16.86 36.06 -0.69
N GLN A 284 15.59 35.78 -0.90
CA GLN A 284 14.53 36.81 -0.99
C GLN A 284 14.26 37.48 0.35
N HIS A 285 14.28 36.75 1.44
CA HIS A 285 13.87 37.22 2.78
C HIS A 285 15.05 37.54 3.69
N TYR A 286 16.25 37.03 3.43
CA TYR A 286 17.39 37.20 4.30
C TYR A 286 17.75 38.69 4.50
N LYS A 287 17.85 39.12 5.76
CA LYS A 287 18.25 40.49 6.17
C LYS A 287 19.40 40.39 7.18
N PRO A 288 20.62 40.81 6.82
CA PRO A 288 21.76 40.80 7.74
C PRO A 288 21.45 41.53 9.04
N GLY A 289 21.86 40.96 10.17
CA GLY A 289 21.67 41.58 11.49
C GLY A 289 20.25 41.57 12.07
N SER A 290 19.30 40.96 11.35
CA SER A 290 17.91 40.78 11.83
C SER A 290 17.52 39.31 11.83
N HIS A 291 16.53 38.92 12.63
CA HIS A 291 15.92 37.58 12.64
C HIS A 291 14.45 37.61 12.21
N THR A 292 13.89 38.75 11.86
CA THR A 292 12.46 38.86 11.49
C THR A 292 12.14 38.15 10.17
N TRP A 293 13.12 38.01 9.29
CA TRP A 293 13.00 37.30 8.01
C TRP A 293 12.69 35.79 8.17
N VAL A 294 13.02 35.21 9.33
CA VAL A 294 12.75 33.80 9.59
C VAL A 294 11.27 33.47 9.47
N ARG A 295 10.42 34.36 10.01
CA ARG A 295 8.97 34.22 9.90
C ARG A 295 8.50 34.24 8.44
N ASP A 296 9.06 35.20 7.66
CA ASP A 296 8.64 35.36 6.25
C ASP A 296 9.03 34.17 5.41
N VAL A 297 10.22 33.59 5.64
CA VAL A 297 10.66 32.33 5.02
C VAL A 297 9.70 31.18 5.33
N LEU A 298 9.35 30.99 6.61
CA LEU A 298 8.45 29.92 7.01
C LEU A 298 7.05 30.07 6.42
N LEU A 299 6.53 31.29 6.36
CA LEU A 299 5.22 31.56 5.74
C LEU A 299 5.26 31.22 4.25
N GLU A 300 6.31 31.62 3.51
CA GLU A 300 6.42 31.31 2.09
C GLU A 300 6.60 29.80 1.84
N VAL A 301 7.38 29.11 2.68
CA VAL A 301 7.50 27.64 2.63
C VAL A 301 6.14 26.98 2.83
N CYS A 302 5.38 27.40 3.83
CA CYS A 302 4.04 26.86 4.08
C CYS A 302 3.07 27.13 2.93
N ASP A 303 3.08 28.34 2.38
CA ASP A 303 2.22 28.71 1.25
C ASP A 303 2.59 27.89 -0.01
N THR A 304 3.88 27.66 -0.23
CA THR A 304 4.37 26.83 -1.34
C THR A 304 3.93 25.36 -1.17
N GLU A 305 4.06 24.81 0.04
CA GLU A 305 3.60 23.46 0.35
C GLU A 305 2.09 23.33 0.16
N LEU A 306 1.32 24.31 0.62
CA LEU A 306 -0.14 24.30 0.47
C LEU A 306 -0.57 24.38 -0.98
N SER A 307 0.08 25.22 -1.78
CA SER A 307 -0.24 25.40 -3.19
C SER A 307 0.10 24.18 -4.02
N ASN A 308 1.23 23.54 -3.75
CA ASN A 308 1.73 22.38 -4.50
C ASN A 308 1.28 21.05 -3.91
N GLY A 309 0.78 21.02 -2.69
CA GLY A 309 0.43 19.78 -2.00
C GLY A 309 1.62 18.89 -1.63
N ILE A 310 2.85 19.42 -1.63
CA ILE A 310 4.09 18.70 -1.42
C ILE A 310 4.90 19.33 -0.31
N PRO A 311 5.47 18.59 0.63
CA PRO A 311 6.42 19.11 1.59
C PRO A 311 7.67 19.66 0.88
N LEU A 312 7.93 20.95 1.04
CA LEU A 312 9.16 21.59 0.51
C LEU A 312 10.33 21.35 1.47
N VAL A 313 10.07 21.41 2.78
CA VAL A 313 11.02 21.21 3.85
C VAL A 313 10.46 20.18 4.82
N LEU A 314 11.26 19.18 5.20
CA LEU A 314 10.83 18.16 6.16
C LEU A 314 11.06 18.59 7.60
N ASP A 315 12.15 19.32 7.85
CA ASP A 315 12.45 19.88 9.16
C ASP A 315 13.25 21.19 9.09
N VAL A 316 13.44 21.80 10.24
CA VAL A 316 14.16 23.07 10.39
C VAL A 316 15.65 22.94 10.01
N ASP A 317 16.26 21.78 10.25
CA ASP A 317 17.69 21.58 9.99
C ASP A 317 18.00 21.61 8.48
N GLU A 318 17.04 21.31 7.62
CA GLU A 318 17.19 21.48 6.17
C GLU A 318 17.36 22.95 5.78
N ILE A 319 16.60 23.86 6.39
CA ILE A 319 16.75 25.31 6.16
C ILE A 319 18.10 25.79 6.72
N ILE A 320 18.46 25.34 7.91
CA ILE A 320 19.73 25.69 8.54
C ILE A 320 20.91 25.23 7.69
N SER A 321 20.86 24.03 7.15
CA SER A 321 21.88 23.51 6.24
C SER A 321 22.03 24.38 4.99
N GLN A 322 20.94 24.87 4.41
CA GLN A 322 21.01 25.77 3.25
C GLN A 322 21.56 27.16 3.60
N LEU A 323 21.27 27.67 4.80
CA LEU A 323 21.88 28.91 5.30
C LEU A 323 23.40 28.76 5.46
N ASP A 324 23.88 27.63 5.98
CA ASP A 324 25.31 27.31 6.10
C ASP A 324 25.97 27.22 4.71
N CYS A 325 25.34 26.55 3.75
CA CYS A 325 25.83 26.47 2.36
C CYS A 325 25.96 27.85 1.70
N LEU A 326 25.06 28.78 2.01
CA LEU A 326 25.10 30.15 1.51
C LEU A 326 26.07 31.05 2.29
N LYS A 327 26.72 30.53 3.35
CA LYS A 327 27.61 31.29 4.25
C LYS A 327 26.93 32.51 4.90
N LEU A 328 25.64 32.41 5.13
CA LEU A 328 24.82 33.48 5.70
C LEU A 328 24.77 33.46 7.23
N LEU A 329 25.25 32.38 7.86
CA LEU A 329 25.20 32.20 9.31
C LEU A 329 26.56 32.32 9.97
N ILE A 330 26.64 33.17 10.99
CA ILE A 330 27.69 33.14 11.99
C ILE A 330 27.23 32.18 13.10
N LYS A 331 28.15 31.51 13.78
CA LYS A 331 27.89 30.48 14.78
C LYS A 331 26.82 30.86 15.84
N GLN A 332 26.83 32.10 16.29
CA GLN A 332 25.82 32.64 17.24
C GLN A 332 24.42 32.77 16.62
N CYS A 333 24.35 33.11 15.32
CA CYS A 333 23.06 33.30 14.64
C CYS A 333 22.38 31.96 14.34
N LYS A 334 23.13 30.88 14.20
CA LYS A 334 22.61 29.53 13.95
C LYS A 334 21.70 29.05 15.09
N TYR A 335 22.16 29.17 16.33
CA TYR A 335 21.38 28.79 17.50
C TYR A 335 20.10 29.62 17.65
N ASN A 336 20.22 30.96 17.49
CA ASN A 336 19.07 31.84 17.56
C ASN A 336 18.05 31.62 16.45
N ALA A 337 18.52 31.36 15.23
CA ALA A 337 17.66 31.02 14.11
C ALA A 337 16.90 29.70 14.38
N LYS A 338 17.59 28.63 14.82
CA LYS A 338 16.94 27.35 15.14
C LYS A 338 15.85 27.50 16.20
N LYS A 339 16.16 28.22 17.30
CA LYS A 339 15.18 28.50 18.36
C LYS A 339 13.96 29.28 17.85
N GLN A 340 14.19 30.26 16.97
CA GLN A 340 13.12 31.06 16.42
C GLN A 340 12.27 30.30 15.41
N PHE A 341 12.89 29.45 14.56
CA PHE A 341 12.18 28.53 13.69
C PHE A 341 11.24 27.61 14.48
N GLN A 342 11.74 26.97 15.52
CA GLN A 342 10.94 26.09 16.38
C GLN A 342 9.75 26.82 17.02
N THR A 343 9.96 28.06 17.49
CA THR A 343 8.87 28.88 18.07
C THR A 343 7.82 29.22 17.02
N VAL A 344 8.24 29.68 15.84
CA VAL A 344 7.32 30.08 14.76
C VAL A 344 6.59 28.87 14.18
N CYS A 345 7.26 27.72 14.05
CA CYS A 345 6.62 26.49 13.61
C CYS A 345 5.47 26.09 14.53
N ARG A 346 5.67 26.10 15.84
CA ARG A 346 4.63 25.74 16.81
C ARG A 346 3.43 26.70 16.79
N GLU A 347 3.69 27.99 16.63
CA GLU A 347 2.66 29.01 16.74
C GLU A 347 1.98 29.36 15.41
N LYS A 348 2.73 29.46 14.33
CA LYS A 348 2.30 30.03 13.05
C LYS A 348 2.28 29.07 11.88
N CYS A 349 3.09 28.02 11.93
CA CYS A 349 3.27 27.06 10.85
C CYS A 349 3.13 25.63 11.37
N PRO A 350 1.95 25.22 11.88
CA PRO A 350 1.75 23.90 12.49
C PRO A 350 1.94 22.72 11.50
N THR A 351 2.05 23.03 10.22
CA THR A 351 2.31 22.01 9.18
C THR A 351 3.80 21.71 8.97
N LEU A 352 4.69 22.55 9.49
CA LEU A 352 6.12 22.33 9.47
C LEU A 352 6.53 21.74 10.82
N ASP A 353 6.86 20.47 10.85
CA ASP A 353 7.26 19.73 12.05
C ASP A 353 8.78 19.59 12.11
N ASP A 354 9.33 19.55 13.35
CA ASP A 354 10.74 19.27 13.60
C ASP A 354 10.87 17.74 13.77
N GLY A 355 11.62 17.07 12.89
CA GLY A 355 11.82 15.62 12.93
C GLY A 355 11.13 14.81 11.83
N ASP A 356 10.50 15.45 10.84
CA ASP A 356 9.94 14.74 9.68
C ASP A 356 11.02 14.02 8.86
N SER A 357 12.27 14.52 8.85
CA SER A 357 13.40 13.88 8.20
C SER A 357 13.79 12.56 8.89
N GLU A 358 13.74 12.53 10.23
CA GLU A 358 13.95 11.29 11.00
C GLU A 358 12.85 10.27 10.75
N LYS A 359 11.60 10.73 10.64
CA LYS A 359 10.44 9.90 10.33
C LYS A 359 10.55 9.30 8.93
N LEU A 360 11.02 10.06 7.94
CA LEU A 360 11.29 9.53 6.60
C LEU A 360 12.34 8.43 6.64
N SER A 361 13.48 8.71 7.29
CA SER A 361 14.56 7.74 7.45
C SER A 361 14.12 6.49 8.20
N GLU A 362 13.27 6.64 9.22
CA GLU A 362 12.68 5.51 9.94
C GLU A 362 11.85 4.61 9.02
N ILE A 363 10.94 5.20 8.24
CA ILE A 363 10.09 4.44 7.30
C ILE A 363 10.96 3.72 6.26
N GLU A 364 11.88 4.45 5.63
CA GLU A 364 12.77 3.90 4.60
C GLU A 364 13.59 2.72 5.13
N ASN A 365 14.25 2.89 6.27
CA ASN A 365 15.05 1.86 6.89
C ASN A 365 14.21 0.63 7.25
N LYS A 366 13.05 0.82 7.88
CA LYS A 366 12.18 -0.30 8.30
C LYS A 366 11.52 -1.01 7.11
N LEU A 367 11.21 -0.30 6.03
CA LEU A 367 10.70 -0.92 4.82
C LEU A 367 11.78 -1.72 4.06
N LEU A 368 13.05 -1.28 4.11
CA LEU A 368 14.17 -1.94 3.43
C LEU A 368 14.88 -3.01 4.27
N THR A 369 14.63 -3.10 5.57
CA THR A 369 15.32 -4.10 6.42
C THR A 369 15.12 -5.51 5.85
N LYS A 370 16.24 -6.19 5.65
CA LYS A 370 16.33 -7.57 5.09
C LYS A 370 16.10 -8.61 6.17
#